data_57c5cc39434903eca251adf725994d31
#
_entry.id   57c5cc39434903eca251adf725994d31
#
_cell.length_a   1.000
_cell.length_b   1.000
_cell.length_c   1.000
_cell.angle_alpha   90.00
_cell.angle_beta   90.00
_cell.angle_gamma   90.00
#
_symmetry.space_group_name_H-M   'P 1'
#
loop_
_entity.id
_entity.type
_entity.pdbx_description
1 polymer ?
#
loop_
_entity_poly.entity_id
_entity_poly.type
_entity_poly.pdbx_seq_one_letter_code
_entity_poly.pdbx_strand_id
1 'polypeptide(L)'
;AALIVAKVLFGKADLTMALNGALAGLVAITAEPSTPTALQATLFGGFGGILVVFSILALDKLKIDDPVGAISVHGVVGLLGLLLVPFTNEAATFSGQLIGAATIFIWVFGTSYIVWSILKVIMGIRVSEEEEFEGVDLSECGMEAYPEFTSAKS
;
A
#
# COMPACT_ATOMS: atom_id res chain seq x y z
N ALA A 1 -9.64 -6.97 -11.80
CA ALA A 1 -10.68 -6.51 -10.89
C ALA A 1 -10.54 -5.00 -10.63
N ALA A 2 -9.39 -4.50 -10.15
CA ALA A 2 -9.20 -3.07 -9.85
C ALA A 2 -9.52 -2.14 -11.02
N LEU A 3 -9.05 -2.46 -12.24
CA LEU A 3 -9.37 -1.66 -13.43
C LEU A 3 -10.87 -1.60 -13.73
N ILE A 4 -11.59 -2.69 -13.52
CA ILE A 4 -13.05 -2.74 -13.74
C ILE A 4 -13.72 -1.83 -12.71
N VAL A 5 -13.35 -1.94 -11.45
CA VAL A 5 -13.91 -1.10 -10.37
C VAL A 5 -13.58 0.37 -10.62
N ALA A 6 -12.32 0.71 -10.94
CA ALA A 6 -11.91 2.07 -11.27
C ALA A 6 -12.71 2.64 -12.46
N LYS A 7 -12.89 1.86 -13.52
CA LYS A 7 -13.67 2.28 -14.68
C LYS A 7 -15.15 2.52 -14.34
N VAL A 8 -15.73 1.70 -13.47
CA VAL A 8 -17.12 1.87 -13.01
C VAL A 8 -17.26 3.11 -12.14
N LEU A 9 -16.31 3.35 -11.23
CA LEU A 9 -16.38 4.48 -10.30
C LEU A 9 -16.00 5.82 -10.95
N PHE A 10 -14.99 5.83 -11.82
CA PHE A 10 -14.39 7.07 -12.35
C PHE A 10 -14.70 7.30 -13.84
N GLY A 11 -15.39 6.37 -14.49
CA GLY A 11 -15.73 6.45 -15.92
C GLY A 11 -14.56 6.17 -16.87
N LYS A 12 -13.33 6.02 -16.36
CA LYS A 12 -12.11 5.77 -17.13
C LYS A 12 -11.19 4.78 -16.41
N ALA A 13 -10.30 4.15 -17.18
CA ALA A 13 -9.22 3.34 -16.61
C ALA A 13 -8.21 4.27 -15.95
N ASP A 14 -7.77 3.87 -14.76
CA ASP A 14 -6.77 4.58 -13.97
C ASP A 14 -5.51 3.73 -13.83
N LEU A 15 -4.34 4.28 -14.21
CA LEU A 15 -3.07 3.56 -14.21
C LEU A 15 -2.63 3.22 -12.78
N THR A 16 -2.79 4.16 -11.84
CA THR A 16 -2.40 3.96 -10.44
C THR A 16 -3.22 2.84 -9.82
N MET A 17 -4.54 2.84 -10.04
CA MET A 17 -5.42 1.75 -9.60
C MET A 17 -5.09 0.42 -10.27
N ALA A 18 -4.65 0.43 -11.53
CA ALA A 18 -4.21 -0.79 -12.22
C ALA A 18 -2.97 -1.41 -11.58
N LEU A 19 -1.95 -0.59 -11.31
CA LEU A 19 -0.69 -1.03 -10.70
C LEU A 19 -0.91 -1.51 -9.27
N ASN A 20 -1.63 -0.74 -8.46
CA ASN A 20 -1.99 -1.16 -7.10
C ASN A 20 -2.86 -2.42 -7.09
N GLY A 21 -3.75 -2.57 -8.07
CA GLY A 21 -4.57 -3.76 -8.24
C GLY A 21 -3.76 -5.02 -8.58
N ALA A 22 -2.71 -4.89 -9.40
CA ALA A 22 -1.81 -6.00 -9.70
C ALA A 22 -1.03 -6.42 -8.45
N LEU A 23 -0.46 -5.45 -7.71
CA LEU A 23 0.24 -5.70 -6.45
C LEU A 23 -0.69 -6.32 -5.40
N ALA A 24 -1.89 -5.77 -5.23
CA ALA A 24 -2.88 -6.28 -4.29
C ALA A 24 -3.29 -7.73 -4.61
N GLY A 25 -3.40 -8.09 -5.88
CA GLY A 25 -3.67 -9.46 -6.30
C GLY A 25 -2.58 -10.44 -5.86
N LEU A 26 -1.32 -10.04 -5.98
CA LEU A 26 -0.17 -10.84 -5.51
C LEU A 26 -0.15 -10.91 -3.97
N VAL A 27 -0.35 -9.79 -3.29
CA VAL A 27 -0.35 -9.72 -1.82
C VAL A 27 -1.46 -10.58 -1.22
N ALA A 28 -2.64 -10.63 -1.84
CA ALA A 28 -3.77 -11.43 -1.36
C ALA A 28 -3.47 -12.94 -1.23
N ILE A 29 -2.48 -13.46 -1.97
CA ILE A 29 -2.09 -14.88 -1.92
C ILE A 29 -0.71 -15.10 -1.27
N THR A 30 -0.03 -14.03 -0.85
CA THR A 30 1.36 -14.12 -0.37
C THR A 30 1.47 -14.85 0.98
N ALA A 31 0.43 -14.82 1.80
CA ALA A 31 0.43 -15.46 3.11
C ALA A 31 0.51 -17.01 3.02
N GLU A 32 -0.07 -17.59 1.97
CA GLU A 32 0.01 -19.04 1.70
C GLU A 32 -0.11 -19.28 0.19
N PRO A 33 0.99 -19.21 -0.56
CA PRO A 33 0.95 -19.33 -2.02
C PRO A 33 0.88 -20.77 -2.53
N SER A 34 1.13 -21.77 -1.66
CA SER A 34 1.33 -23.17 -2.07
C SER A 34 0.05 -24.00 -2.07
N THR A 35 -0.96 -23.63 -1.27
CA THR A 35 -2.17 -24.42 -1.08
C THR A 35 -3.36 -24.01 -1.97
N PRO A 36 -3.53 -22.75 -2.39
CA PRO A 36 -4.63 -22.38 -3.27
C PRO A 36 -4.52 -23.02 -4.64
N THR A 37 -5.65 -23.52 -5.15
CA THR A 37 -5.76 -23.87 -6.57
C THR A 37 -5.67 -22.61 -7.44
N ALA A 38 -5.38 -22.75 -8.74
CA ALA A 38 -5.33 -21.62 -9.67
C ALA A 38 -6.61 -20.78 -9.69
N LEU A 39 -7.78 -21.42 -9.54
CA LEU A 39 -9.06 -20.73 -9.46
C LEU A 39 -9.19 -19.93 -8.14
N GLN A 40 -8.84 -20.55 -7.01
CA GLN A 40 -8.88 -19.87 -5.71
C GLN A 40 -7.90 -18.67 -5.70
N ALA A 41 -6.67 -18.86 -6.20
CA ALA A 41 -5.70 -17.77 -6.31
C ALA A 41 -6.22 -16.60 -7.17
N THR A 42 -6.88 -16.92 -8.30
CA THR A 42 -7.50 -15.90 -9.16
C THR A 42 -8.63 -15.16 -8.44
N LEU A 43 -9.50 -15.87 -7.72
CA LEU A 43 -10.58 -15.25 -6.95
C LEU A 43 -10.05 -14.40 -5.80
N PHE A 44 -9.09 -14.89 -5.03
CA PHE A 44 -8.47 -14.15 -3.92
C PHE A 44 -7.78 -12.89 -4.41
N GLY A 45 -7.02 -13.00 -5.51
CA GLY A 45 -6.41 -11.85 -6.16
C GLY A 45 -7.46 -10.85 -6.69
N GLY A 46 -8.58 -11.35 -7.21
CA GLY A 46 -9.73 -10.55 -7.61
C GLY A 46 -10.33 -9.76 -6.45
N PHE A 47 -10.54 -10.40 -5.30
CA PHE A 47 -11.00 -9.73 -4.07
C PHE A 47 -9.99 -8.69 -3.58
N GLY A 48 -8.69 -9.02 -3.59
CA GLY A 48 -7.63 -8.08 -3.27
C GLY A 48 -7.66 -6.85 -4.16
N GLY A 49 -7.82 -7.04 -5.46
CA GLY A 49 -7.93 -5.95 -6.43
C GLY A 49 -9.18 -5.09 -6.28
N ILE A 50 -10.30 -5.64 -5.81
CA ILE A 50 -11.49 -4.85 -5.47
C ILE A 50 -11.22 -4.06 -4.18
N LEU A 51 -10.74 -4.73 -3.14
CA LEU A 51 -10.54 -4.15 -1.81
C LEU A 51 -9.55 -2.99 -1.85
N VAL A 52 -8.46 -3.08 -2.61
CA VAL A 52 -7.44 -2.03 -2.67
C VAL A 52 -7.99 -0.70 -3.18
N VAL A 53 -8.88 -0.72 -4.18
CA VAL A 53 -9.50 0.53 -4.69
C VAL A 53 -10.30 1.22 -3.60
N PHE A 54 -11.13 0.48 -2.88
CA PHE A 54 -11.91 1.05 -1.79
C PHE A 54 -11.03 1.47 -0.60
N SER A 55 -9.95 0.76 -0.32
CA SER A 55 -8.99 1.13 0.71
C SER A 55 -8.31 2.46 0.40
N ILE A 56 -7.80 2.64 -0.82
CA ILE A 56 -7.19 3.89 -1.27
C ILE A 56 -8.18 5.04 -1.11
N LEU A 57 -9.40 4.91 -1.62
CA LEU A 57 -10.44 5.93 -1.50
C LEU A 57 -10.82 6.24 -0.03
N ALA A 58 -10.80 5.23 0.84
CA ALA A 58 -11.08 5.42 2.26
C ALA A 58 -9.96 6.19 2.96
N LEU A 59 -8.68 5.86 2.69
CA LEU A 59 -7.53 6.56 3.26
C LEU A 59 -7.47 8.01 2.79
N ASP A 60 -7.70 8.27 1.50
CA ASP A 60 -7.80 9.63 0.95
C ASP A 60 -8.89 10.45 1.66
N LYS A 61 -10.06 9.84 1.85
CA LYS A 61 -11.16 10.50 2.57
C LYS A 61 -10.84 10.78 4.04
N LEU A 62 -10.07 9.91 4.67
CA LEU A 62 -9.58 10.07 6.04
C LEU A 62 -8.37 11.00 6.13
N LYS A 63 -7.84 11.49 5.00
CA LYS A 63 -6.62 12.30 4.90
C LYS A 63 -5.39 11.60 5.48
N ILE A 64 -5.32 10.29 5.28
CA ILE A 64 -4.14 9.47 5.60
C ILE A 64 -3.32 9.34 4.31
N ASP A 65 -2.10 9.83 4.36
CA ASP A 65 -1.18 9.82 3.23
C ASP A 65 -0.67 8.40 2.94
N ASP A 66 -1.01 7.90 1.76
CA ASP A 66 -0.59 6.58 1.27
C ASP A 66 -0.25 6.67 -0.24
N PRO A 67 0.79 7.46 -0.61
CA PRO A 67 1.03 7.87 -2.00
C PRO A 67 1.34 6.72 -2.96
N VAL A 68 1.88 5.63 -2.44
CA VAL A 68 2.23 4.43 -3.22
C VAL A 68 1.34 3.22 -2.91
N GLY A 69 0.33 3.39 -2.08
CA GLY A 69 -0.57 2.31 -1.68
C GLY A 69 0.04 1.31 -0.69
N ALA A 70 1.06 1.70 0.09
CA ALA A 70 1.71 0.81 1.04
C ALA A 70 0.74 0.29 2.11
N ILE A 71 -0.06 1.17 2.69
CA ILE A 71 -1.08 0.80 3.68
C ILE A 71 -2.20 -0.01 3.00
N SER A 72 -2.71 0.49 1.86
CA SER A 72 -3.83 -0.13 1.16
C SER A 72 -3.47 -1.51 0.61
N VAL A 73 -2.32 -1.66 -0.03
CA VAL A 73 -1.89 -2.93 -0.62
C VAL A 73 -1.37 -3.89 0.45
N HIS A 74 -0.35 -3.48 1.22
CA HIS A 74 0.32 -4.41 2.13
C HIS A 74 -0.38 -4.53 3.48
N GLY A 75 -0.92 -3.45 4.03
CA GLY A 75 -1.67 -3.48 5.28
C GLY A 75 -3.04 -4.12 5.11
N VAL A 76 -3.92 -3.49 4.32
CA VAL A 76 -5.33 -3.90 4.22
C VAL A 76 -5.49 -5.20 3.43
N VAL A 77 -4.90 -5.31 2.23
CA VAL A 77 -5.02 -6.54 1.44
C VAL A 77 -4.14 -7.66 2.00
N GLY A 78 -3.01 -7.35 2.65
CA GLY A 78 -2.23 -8.36 3.36
C GLY A 78 -3.00 -9.00 4.52
N LEU A 79 -3.77 -8.22 5.27
CA LEU A 79 -4.68 -8.75 6.30
C LEU A 79 -5.78 -9.62 5.68
N LEU A 80 -6.37 -9.21 4.54
CA LEU A 80 -7.28 -10.06 3.78
C LEU A 80 -6.62 -11.39 3.42
N GLY A 81 -5.40 -11.36 2.85
CA GLY A 81 -4.65 -12.55 2.47
C GLY A 81 -4.45 -13.51 3.64
N LEU A 82 -4.07 -13.00 4.80
CA LEU A 82 -3.96 -13.77 6.05
C LEU A 82 -5.28 -14.47 6.42
N LEU A 83 -6.40 -13.77 6.32
CA LEU A 83 -7.72 -14.32 6.64
C LEU A 83 -8.26 -15.30 5.59
N LEU A 84 -7.66 -15.32 4.39
CA LEU A 84 -8.01 -16.28 3.35
C LEU A 84 -7.29 -17.63 3.50
N VAL A 85 -6.18 -17.70 4.25
CA VAL A 85 -5.41 -18.94 4.45
C VAL A 85 -6.26 -20.12 4.97
N PRO A 86 -7.15 -19.96 5.97
CA PRO A 86 -7.94 -21.09 6.47
C PRO A 86 -8.92 -21.71 5.44
N PHE A 87 -9.17 -21.05 4.32
CA PHE A 87 -10.00 -21.62 3.25
C PHE A 87 -9.24 -22.60 2.35
N THR A 88 -7.92 -22.61 2.42
CA THR A 88 -7.05 -23.43 1.54
C THR A 88 -6.08 -24.30 2.31
N ASN A 89 -5.87 -24.05 3.60
CA ASN A 89 -4.97 -24.79 4.47
C ASN A 89 -5.69 -25.23 5.75
N GLU A 90 -5.97 -26.52 5.87
CA GLU A 90 -6.69 -27.12 7.00
C GLU A 90 -5.93 -26.99 8.35
N ALA A 91 -4.61 -26.81 8.31
CA ALA A 91 -3.79 -26.60 9.51
C ALA A 91 -3.92 -25.17 10.06
N ALA A 92 -4.45 -24.22 9.29
CA ALA A 92 -4.63 -22.85 9.69
C ALA A 92 -6.02 -22.60 10.29
N THR A 93 -6.09 -21.75 11.30
CA THR A 93 -7.35 -21.34 11.92
C THR A 93 -7.50 -19.82 11.90
N PHE A 94 -8.74 -19.31 11.81
CA PHE A 94 -8.99 -17.87 11.87
C PHE A 94 -8.45 -17.21 13.14
N SER A 95 -8.61 -17.88 14.29
CA SER A 95 -8.07 -17.39 15.55
C SER A 95 -6.55 -17.30 15.53
N GLY A 96 -5.87 -18.31 14.98
CA GLY A 96 -4.41 -18.29 14.80
C GLY A 96 -3.96 -17.14 13.91
N GLN A 97 -4.64 -16.93 12.78
CA GLN A 97 -4.33 -15.82 11.86
C GLN A 97 -4.54 -14.45 12.51
N LEU A 98 -5.64 -14.27 13.26
CA LEU A 98 -5.90 -13.00 13.97
C LEU A 98 -4.88 -12.74 15.09
N ILE A 99 -4.52 -13.75 15.88
CA ILE A 99 -3.49 -13.62 16.91
C ILE A 99 -2.14 -13.28 16.28
N GLY A 100 -1.77 -13.98 15.20
CA GLY A 100 -0.55 -13.70 14.45
C GLY A 100 -0.53 -12.27 13.90
N ALA A 101 -1.60 -11.85 13.23
CA ALA A 101 -1.76 -10.50 12.71
C ALA A 101 -1.64 -9.44 13.80
N ALA A 102 -2.33 -9.61 14.93
CA ALA A 102 -2.27 -8.67 16.04
C ALA A 102 -0.86 -8.60 16.65
N THR A 103 -0.20 -9.74 16.86
CA THR A 103 1.16 -9.80 17.39
C THR A 103 2.15 -9.08 16.50
N ILE A 104 2.12 -9.37 15.18
CA ILE A 104 3.00 -8.74 14.20
C ILE A 104 2.71 -7.24 14.11
N PHE A 105 1.43 -6.85 14.07
CA PHE A 105 1.05 -5.45 14.01
C PHE A 105 1.57 -4.66 15.22
N ILE A 106 1.33 -5.15 16.44
CA ILE A 106 1.78 -4.48 17.68
C ILE A 106 3.31 -4.35 17.70
N TRP A 107 4.01 -5.42 17.34
CA TRP A 107 5.48 -5.42 17.31
C TRP A 107 6.02 -4.45 16.25
N VAL A 108 5.60 -4.59 15.01
CA VAL A 108 6.13 -3.80 13.90
C VAL A 108 5.74 -2.33 14.03
N PHE A 109 4.47 -2.05 14.33
CA PHE A 109 4.02 -0.68 14.52
C PHE A 109 4.72 -0.02 15.72
N GLY A 110 4.80 -0.71 16.85
CA GLY A 110 5.44 -0.18 18.05
C GLY A 110 6.94 0.10 17.86
N THR A 111 7.68 -0.84 17.30
CA THR A 111 9.12 -0.66 17.03
C THR A 111 9.35 0.42 15.97
N SER A 112 8.60 0.44 14.89
CA SER A 112 8.70 1.48 13.85
C SER A 112 8.39 2.86 14.42
N TYR A 113 7.34 2.98 15.22
CA TYR A 113 6.97 4.24 15.85
C TYR A 113 8.09 4.79 16.75
N ILE A 114 8.73 3.92 17.54
CA ILE A 114 9.88 4.30 18.40
C ILE A 114 11.04 4.78 17.53
N VAL A 115 11.43 4.01 16.51
CA VAL A 115 12.56 4.36 15.62
C VAL A 115 12.30 5.68 14.90
N TRP A 116 11.14 5.85 14.27
CA TRP A 116 10.79 7.09 13.57
C TRP A 116 10.70 8.30 14.52
N SER A 117 10.24 8.09 15.76
CA SER A 117 10.22 9.17 16.76
C SER A 117 11.62 9.61 17.14
N ILE A 118 12.55 8.67 17.31
CA ILE A 118 13.96 8.96 17.57
C ILE A 118 14.59 9.74 16.41
N LEU A 119 14.41 9.26 15.18
CA LEU A 119 14.93 9.92 13.97
C LEU A 119 14.37 11.34 13.82
N LYS A 120 13.08 11.53 14.09
CA LYS A 120 12.44 12.84 14.05
C LYS A 120 13.09 13.84 15.02
N VAL A 121 13.48 13.38 16.21
CA VAL A 121 14.11 14.24 17.22
C VAL A 121 15.57 14.55 16.89
N ILE A 122 16.31 13.56 16.36
CA ILE A 122 17.76 13.68 16.14
C ILE A 122 18.07 14.46 14.86
N MET A 123 17.38 14.16 13.76
CA MET A 123 17.75 14.69 12.44
C MET A 123 16.61 15.34 11.68
N GLY A 124 15.38 15.25 12.18
CA GLY A 124 14.20 15.61 11.41
C GLY A 124 13.83 14.55 10.37
N ILE A 125 12.55 14.51 9.99
CA ILE A 125 12.03 13.56 8.99
C ILE A 125 11.18 14.24 7.94
N ARG A 126 11.23 15.57 7.86
CA ARG A 126 10.48 16.35 6.89
C ARG A 126 11.34 17.53 6.43
N VAL A 127 11.27 17.79 5.15
CA VAL A 127 11.86 18.97 4.53
C VAL A 127 11.09 20.24 4.92
N SER A 128 11.69 21.42 4.75
CA SER A 128 11.01 22.69 4.97
C SER A 128 9.88 22.90 3.93
N GLU A 129 8.93 23.78 4.25
CA GLU A 129 7.87 24.15 3.30
C GLU A 129 8.43 24.78 2.01
N GLU A 130 9.53 25.49 2.11
CA GLU A 130 10.20 26.12 0.98
C GLU A 130 10.82 25.07 0.06
N GLU A 131 11.58 24.11 0.60
CA GLU A 131 12.16 22.98 -0.15
C GLU A 131 11.07 22.07 -0.77
N GLU A 132 9.94 21.86 -0.07
CA GLU A 132 8.80 21.09 -0.60
C GLU A 132 8.15 21.81 -1.79
N PHE A 133 8.09 23.14 -1.76
CA PHE A 133 7.53 23.94 -2.84
C PHE A 133 8.48 24.07 -4.05
N GLU A 134 9.77 24.23 -3.82
CA GLU A 134 10.79 24.34 -4.87
C GLU A 134 11.12 23.01 -5.53
N GLY A 135 11.03 21.92 -4.78
CA GLY A 135 11.39 20.56 -5.17
C GLY A 135 12.66 20.09 -4.48
N VAL A 136 12.59 18.90 -3.90
CA VAL A 136 13.69 18.32 -3.08
C VAL A 136 14.86 17.79 -3.92
N ASP A 137 14.68 17.59 -5.21
CA ASP A 137 15.73 17.18 -6.14
C ASP A 137 16.90 18.18 -6.17
N LEU A 138 16.60 19.47 -6.16
CA LEU A 138 17.63 20.52 -6.12
C LEU A 138 18.31 20.60 -4.75
N SER A 139 17.54 20.59 -3.66
CA SER A 139 18.08 20.73 -2.30
C SER A 139 18.85 19.50 -1.82
N GLU A 140 18.40 18.29 -2.17
CA GLU A 140 19.04 17.04 -1.75
C GLU A 140 20.07 16.51 -2.73
N CYS A 141 19.84 16.64 -4.04
CA CYS A 141 20.70 16.07 -5.08
C CYS A 141 21.55 17.12 -5.80
N GLY A 142 21.26 18.41 -5.64
CA GLY A 142 21.97 19.50 -6.34
C GLY A 142 21.73 19.55 -7.84
N MET A 143 20.72 18.82 -8.34
CA MET A 143 20.37 18.73 -9.75
C MET A 143 18.86 18.72 -9.91
N GLU A 144 18.36 19.44 -10.90
CA GLU A 144 16.96 19.39 -11.30
C GLU A 144 16.67 18.08 -12.06
N ALA A 145 15.59 17.37 -11.68
CA ALA A 145 15.21 16.12 -12.34
C ALA A 145 14.74 16.35 -13.80
N TYR A 146 14.14 17.50 -14.07
CA TYR A 146 13.59 17.85 -15.38
C TYR A 146 13.90 19.31 -15.75
N PRO A 147 15.18 19.66 -16.03
CA PRO A 147 15.61 21.05 -16.27
C PRO A 147 14.90 21.71 -17.45
N GLU A 148 14.44 20.93 -18.43
CA GLU A 148 13.68 21.41 -19.58
C GLU A 148 12.31 22.01 -19.23
N PHE A 149 11.73 21.68 -18.09
CA PHE A 149 10.44 22.19 -17.63
C PHE A 149 10.58 23.42 -16.71
N THR A 150 11.76 23.68 -16.18
CA THR A 150 12.00 24.80 -15.25
C THR A 150 12.33 26.09 -15.98
N SER A 151 12.80 26.02 -17.23
CA SER A 151 13.14 27.19 -18.08
C SER A 151 11.95 28.11 -18.42
N ALA A 152 10.73 27.71 -18.11
CA ALA A 152 9.51 28.48 -18.35
C ALA A 152 9.11 29.43 -17.19
N LYS A 153 9.89 29.47 -16.09
CA LYS A 153 9.61 30.32 -14.91
C LYS A 153 10.46 31.63 -14.87
N SER A 154 11.19 31.97 -15.96
CA SER A 154 11.95 33.21 -16.06
C SER A 154 11.14 34.31 -16.72
#